data_0f22494df4070f14473099d9cf96f4a9
#
_entry.id   0f22494df4070f14473099d9cf96f4a9
#
_cell.length_a   1.000
_cell.length_b   1.000
_cell.length_c   1.000
_cell.angle_alpha   90.00
_cell.angle_beta   90.00
_cell.angle_gamma   90.00
#
_symmetry.space_group_name_H-M   'P 1'
#
loop_
_entity.id
_entity.type
_entity.pdbx_description
1 polymer ?
#
loop_
_entity_poly.entity_id
_entity_poly.type
_entity_poly.pdbx_seq_one_letter_code
_entity_poly.pdbx_strand_id
1 'polypeptide(L)'
;MPDTDTGERVAPVLDFPSRDGLAVHAVRVDYQPGGFSRVHRHPAGAYVYVINGSVVFGLGGREPVLLKAGDAFYEPPGALHSVSRNASEEVPASFIAFFVLGAGECPTVDDA
;
A
#
# COMPACT_ATOMS: atom_id res chain seq x y z
N MET A 1 -5.63 3.54 -15.62
CA MET A 1 -6.00 2.15 -15.96
C MET A 1 -5.39 1.19 -14.96
N PRO A 2 -6.12 0.17 -14.52
CA PRO A 2 -5.50 -0.88 -13.72
C PRO A 2 -4.44 -1.63 -14.52
N ASP A 3 -3.44 -2.16 -13.82
CA ASP A 3 -2.47 -3.07 -14.41
C ASP A 3 -3.22 -4.35 -14.79
N THR A 4 -3.12 -4.78 -16.03
CA THR A 4 -3.83 -5.96 -16.53
C THR A 4 -3.27 -7.26 -15.95
N ASP A 5 -2.00 -7.27 -15.51
CA ASP A 5 -1.38 -8.45 -14.93
C ASP A 5 -1.74 -8.63 -13.45
N THR A 6 -1.87 -7.52 -12.71
CA THR A 6 -2.08 -7.55 -11.27
C THR A 6 -3.49 -7.15 -10.85
N GLY A 7 -4.22 -6.41 -11.69
CA GLY A 7 -5.50 -5.82 -11.31
C GLY A 7 -5.37 -4.68 -10.30
N GLU A 8 -4.19 -4.08 -10.21
CA GLU A 8 -3.89 -2.98 -9.32
C GLU A 8 -3.91 -1.65 -10.07
N ARG A 9 -4.52 -0.64 -9.45
CA ARG A 9 -4.41 0.74 -9.91
C ARG A 9 -3.91 1.58 -8.76
N VAL A 10 -2.84 2.35 -9.00
CA VAL A 10 -2.26 3.26 -8.01
C VAL A 10 -2.42 4.68 -8.53
N ALA A 11 -2.98 5.57 -7.72
CA ALA A 11 -3.18 6.96 -8.08
C ALA A 11 -2.73 7.88 -6.93
N PRO A 12 -2.01 8.98 -7.23
CA PRO A 12 -1.63 9.93 -6.20
C PRO A 12 -2.87 10.63 -5.64
N VAL A 13 -2.88 10.86 -4.33
CA VAL A 13 -3.97 11.52 -3.62
C VAL A 13 -3.52 12.87 -3.08
N LEU A 14 -2.35 12.91 -2.44
CA LEU A 14 -1.79 14.14 -1.92
C LEU A 14 -0.26 14.07 -1.91
N ASP A 15 0.35 15.27 -1.92
CA ASP A 15 1.79 15.42 -1.86
C ASP A 15 2.04 16.83 -1.33
N PHE A 16 2.18 16.96 0.00
CA PHE A 16 2.27 18.26 0.66
C PHE A 16 3.50 18.34 1.55
N PRO A 17 4.14 19.51 1.61
CA PRO A 17 5.24 19.69 2.55
C PRO A 17 4.73 19.59 3.99
N SER A 18 5.58 19.05 4.84
CA SER A 18 5.36 18.94 6.27
C SER A 18 6.47 19.72 6.98
N ARG A 19 6.73 19.41 8.25
CA ARG A 19 7.79 20.06 9.02
C ARG A 19 9.15 19.46 8.73
N ASP A 20 10.22 20.21 9.02
CA ASP A 20 11.61 19.73 9.06
C ASP A 20 12.09 19.13 7.72
N GLY A 21 11.67 19.72 6.60
CA GLY A 21 12.08 19.24 5.28
C GLY A 21 11.41 17.94 4.85
N LEU A 22 10.41 17.48 5.58
CA LEU A 22 9.64 16.29 5.24
C LEU A 22 8.44 16.64 4.37
N ALA A 23 7.89 15.64 3.70
CA ALA A 23 6.65 15.77 2.93
C ALA A 23 5.76 14.57 3.25
N VAL A 24 4.45 14.79 3.23
CA VAL A 24 3.47 13.71 3.31
C VAL A 24 2.99 13.42 1.91
N HIS A 25 3.19 12.20 1.47
CA HIS A 25 2.76 11.70 0.18
C HIS A 25 1.75 10.58 0.41
N ALA A 26 0.66 10.55 -0.34
CA ALA A 26 -0.29 9.46 -0.22
C ALA A 26 -0.75 9.01 -1.59
N VAL A 27 -1.00 7.71 -1.70
CA VAL A 27 -1.57 7.10 -2.89
C VAL A 27 -2.81 6.32 -2.51
N ARG A 28 -3.76 6.29 -3.44
CA ARG A 28 -4.90 5.38 -3.35
C ARG A 28 -4.59 4.16 -4.20
N VAL A 29 -4.81 2.99 -3.63
CA VAL A 29 -4.65 1.71 -4.34
C VAL A 29 -6.03 1.07 -4.46
N ASP A 30 -6.39 0.72 -5.68
CA ASP A 30 -7.62 0.01 -5.99
C ASP A 30 -7.27 -1.35 -6.58
N TYR A 31 -7.84 -2.39 -5.99
CA TYR A 31 -7.70 -3.76 -6.50
C TYR A 31 -9.01 -4.21 -7.12
N GLN A 32 -8.92 -4.73 -8.33
CA GLN A 32 -10.02 -5.50 -8.92
C GLN A 32 -10.22 -6.79 -8.12
N PRO A 33 -11.35 -7.50 -8.27
CA PRO A 33 -11.48 -8.84 -7.68
C PRO A 33 -10.27 -9.69 -8.02
N GLY A 34 -9.64 -10.30 -7.00
CA GLY A 34 -8.42 -11.07 -7.18
C GLY A 34 -7.15 -10.27 -7.42
N GLY A 35 -7.24 -8.95 -7.40
CA GLY A 35 -6.09 -8.08 -7.66
C GLY A 35 -5.04 -8.12 -6.54
N PHE A 36 -3.81 -7.75 -6.88
CA PHE A 36 -2.70 -7.77 -5.92
C PHE A 36 -1.61 -6.79 -6.33
N SER A 37 -0.71 -6.51 -5.40
CA SER A 37 0.52 -5.77 -5.67
C SER A 37 1.69 -6.73 -5.74
N ARG A 38 2.66 -6.44 -6.62
CA ARG A 38 3.92 -7.19 -6.66
C ARG A 38 4.68 -6.97 -5.36
N VAL A 39 5.55 -7.90 -5.03
CA VAL A 39 6.39 -7.81 -3.82
C VAL A 39 7.22 -6.53 -3.88
N HIS A 40 7.21 -5.77 -2.79
CA HIS A 40 7.87 -4.46 -2.74
C HIS A 40 8.26 -4.10 -1.31
N ARG A 41 9.00 -2.99 -1.21
CA ARG A 41 9.39 -2.39 0.07
C ARG A 41 9.03 -0.91 0.06
N HIS A 42 8.76 -0.37 1.24
CA HIS A 42 8.61 1.07 1.44
C HIS A 42 9.80 1.53 2.29
N PRO A 43 10.82 2.15 1.68
CA PRO A 43 12.04 2.53 2.42
C PRO A 43 11.78 3.39 3.66
N ALA A 44 10.80 4.28 3.60
CA ALA A 44 10.42 5.15 4.72
C ALA A 44 9.27 4.61 5.55
N GLY A 45 8.80 3.39 5.25
CA GLY A 45 7.61 2.83 5.88
C GLY A 45 6.32 3.34 5.26
N ALA A 46 5.18 2.85 5.74
CA ALA A 46 3.88 3.26 5.24
C ALA A 46 2.82 3.14 6.33
N TYR A 47 1.84 4.05 6.27
CA TYR A 47 0.64 4.02 7.10
C TYR A 47 -0.53 3.76 6.19
N VAL A 48 -1.27 2.69 6.43
CA VAL A 48 -2.34 2.23 5.53
C VAL A 48 -3.69 2.32 6.21
N TYR A 49 -4.69 2.76 5.46
CA TYR A 49 -6.08 2.79 5.91
C TYR A 49 -6.96 2.18 4.83
N VAL A 50 -7.71 1.12 5.19
CA VAL A 50 -8.58 0.43 4.23
C VAL A 50 -9.89 1.20 4.10
N ILE A 51 -10.25 1.56 2.87
CA ILE A 51 -11.44 2.36 2.56
C ILE A 51 -12.64 1.47 2.26
N ASN A 52 -12.42 0.43 1.47
CA ASN A 52 -13.50 -0.37 0.90
C ASN A 52 -13.04 -1.82 0.72
N GLY A 53 -13.95 -2.76 0.97
CA GLY A 53 -13.63 -4.18 0.84
C GLY A 53 -12.69 -4.69 1.91
N SER A 54 -11.91 -5.71 1.58
CA SER A 54 -10.95 -6.34 2.50
C SER A 54 -9.68 -6.69 1.75
N VAL A 55 -8.55 -6.54 2.42
CA VAL A 55 -7.24 -6.88 1.85
C VAL A 55 -6.49 -7.79 2.80
N VAL A 56 -5.55 -8.58 2.25
CA VAL A 56 -4.64 -9.41 3.02
C VAL A 56 -3.24 -8.83 2.86
N PHE A 57 -2.61 -8.49 3.97
CA PHE A 57 -1.26 -7.93 4.00
C PHE A 57 -0.32 -8.86 4.78
N GLY A 58 0.86 -9.08 4.23
CA GLY A 58 1.90 -9.86 4.90
C GLY A 58 3.25 -9.17 4.76
N LEU A 59 4.02 -9.16 5.85
CA LEU A 59 5.36 -8.57 5.90
C LEU A 59 6.38 -9.68 6.16
N GLY A 60 7.27 -9.89 5.19
CA GLY A 60 8.35 -10.85 5.30
C GLY A 60 7.81 -12.26 5.63
N GLY A 61 8.38 -12.88 6.66
CA GLY A 61 7.96 -14.20 7.11
C GLY A 61 6.85 -14.21 8.17
N ARG A 62 6.24 -13.05 8.42
CA ARG A 62 5.16 -12.95 9.42
C ARG A 62 3.85 -13.48 8.85
N GLU A 63 2.97 -13.89 9.74
CA GLU A 63 1.63 -14.33 9.38
C GLU A 63 0.85 -13.20 8.71
N PRO A 64 0.27 -13.41 7.53
CA PRO A 64 -0.56 -12.39 6.89
C PRO A 64 -1.79 -12.06 7.73
N VAL A 65 -2.24 -10.80 7.62
CA VAL A 65 -3.43 -10.34 8.35
C VAL A 65 -4.52 -9.90 7.38
N LEU A 66 -5.75 -10.15 7.76
CA LEU A 66 -6.93 -9.68 7.03
C LEU A 66 -7.34 -8.32 7.59
N LEU A 67 -7.42 -7.33 6.70
CA LEU A 67 -7.83 -5.96 7.04
C LEU A 67 -9.12 -5.65 6.30
N LYS A 68 -10.07 -5.06 7.02
CA LYS A 68 -11.38 -4.68 6.49
C LYS A 68 -11.48 -3.16 6.44
N ALA A 69 -12.46 -2.66 5.71
CA ALA A 69 -12.74 -1.22 5.64
C ALA A 69 -12.79 -0.63 7.06
N GLY A 70 -12.03 0.45 7.28
CA GLY A 70 -11.88 1.09 8.58
C GLY A 70 -10.67 0.62 9.38
N ASP A 71 -10.00 -0.45 8.96
CA ASP A 71 -8.79 -0.92 9.64
C ASP A 71 -7.56 -0.15 9.15
N ALA A 72 -6.62 0.05 10.06
CA ALA A 72 -5.34 0.66 9.77
C ALA A 72 -4.21 -0.36 9.94
N PHE A 73 -3.10 -0.12 9.25
CA PHE A 73 -1.95 -1.01 9.28
C PHE A 73 -0.67 -0.19 9.13
N TYR A 74 0.38 -0.57 9.85
CA TYR A 74 1.67 0.09 9.75
C TYR A 74 2.71 -0.86 9.18
N GLU A 75 3.43 -0.39 8.16
CA GLU A 75 4.58 -1.09 7.58
C GLU A 75 5.85 -0.37 8.01
N PRO A 76 6.72 -1.01 8.81
CA PRO A 76 7.96 -0.39 9.23
C PRO A 76 8.88 -0.08 8.04
N PRO A 77 9.77 0.91 8.17
CA PRO A 77 10.72 1.24 7.10
C PRO A 77 11.50 0.02 6.64
N GLY A 78 11.51 -0.20 5.32
CA GLY A 78 12.28 -1.26 4.68
C GLY A 78 11.71 -2.67 4.80
N ALA A 79 10.59 -2.86 5.50
CA ALA A 79 9.98 -4.17 5.60
C ALA A 79 9.54 -4.69 4.23
N LEU A 80 9.75 -5.98 4.00
CA LEU A 80 9.31 -6.61 2.74
C LEU A 80 7.79 -6.81 2.78
N HIS A 81 7.07 -6.12 1.90
CA HIS A 81 5.63 -6.32 1.74
C HIS A 81 5.45 -7.50 0.78
N SER A 82 5.48 -8.70 1.36
CA SER A 82 5.48 -9.94 0.59
C SER A 82 4.11 -10.37 0.11
N VAL A 83 3.06 -9.94 0.81
CA VAL A 83 1.67 -10.23 0.43
C VAL A 83 0.88 -8.94 0.50
N SER A 84 0.24 -8.56 -0.60
CA SER A 84 -0.70 -7.45 -0.66
C SER A 84 -1.72 -7.78 -1.74
N ARG A 85 -2.93 -8.15 -1.33
CA ARG A 85 -3.94 -8.59 -2.29
C ARG A 85 -5.34 -8.31 -1.79
N ASN A 86 -6.26 -8.25 -2.74
CA ASN A 86 -7.69 -8.28 -2.44
C ASN A 86 -8.01 -9.63 -1.78
N ALA A 87 -8.73 -9.61 -0.68
CA ALA A 87 -9.16 -10.84 -0.03
C ALA A 87 -10.28 -11.55 -0.80
N SER A 88 -10.93 -10.85 -1.73
CA SER A 88 -12.09 -11.35 -2.49
C SER A 88 -11.74 -11.54 -3.97
N GLU A 89 -12.30 -12.60 -4.55
CA GLU A 89 -12.31 -12.83 -5.99
C GLU A 89 -13.55 -12.25 -6.67
N GLU A 90 -14.45 -11.64 -5.90
CA GLU A 90 -15.76 -11.23 -6.39
C GLU A 90 -16.02 -9.74 -6.32
N VAL A 91 -15.47 -9.05 -5.32
CA VAL A 91 -15.71 -7.61 -5.12
C VAL A 91 -14.40 -6.85 -5.06
N PRO A 92 -14.37 -5.57 -5.48
CA PRO A 92 -13.15 -4.77 -5.41
C PRO A 92 -12.79 -4.39 -3.98
N ALA A 93 -11.55 -3.94 -3.81
CA ALA A 93 -11.06 -3.41 -2.54
C ALA A 93 -10.21 -2.18 -2.81
N SER A 94 -10.12 -1.28 -1.82
CA SER A 94 -9.27 -0.10 -1.94
C SER A 94 -8.74 0.34 -0.58
N PHE A 95 -7.55 0.94 -0.61
CA PHE A 95 -6.93 1.51 0.57
C PHE A 95 -6.11 2.73 0.20
N ILE A 96 -5.75 3.52 1.21
CA ILE A 96 -4.82 4.63 1.06
C ILE A 96 -3.55 4.30 1.82
N ALA A 97 -2.40 4.55 1.20
CA ALA A 97 -1.09 4.43 1.84
C ALA A 97 -0.48 5.82 1.97
N PHE A 98 -0.07 6.17 3.18
CA PHE A 98 0.58 7.44 3.49
C PHE A 98 2.05 7.22 3.78
N PHE A 99 2.89 8.12 3.25
CA PHE A 99 4.34 8.09 3.45
C PHE A 99 4.81 9.42 3.99
N VAL A 100 5.73 9.40 4.93
CA VAL A 100 6.41 10.61 5.38
C VAL A 100 7.83 10.53 4.82
N LEU A 101 8.13 11.39 3.84
CA LEU A 101 9.34 11.30 3.03
C LEU A 101 10.26 12.48 3.28
N GLY A 102 11.56 12.21 3.41
CA GLY A 102 12.59 13.22 3.33
C GLY A 102 12.97 13.49 1.87
N ALA A 103 13.83 14.47 1.66
CA ALA A 103 14.29 14.83 0.32
C ALA A 103 14.96 13.63 -0.36
N GLY A 104 14.53 13.32 -1.57
CA GLY A 104 15.08 12.24 -2.37
C GLY A 104 14.64 10.84 -1.97
N GLU A 105 13.81 10.69 -0.95
CA GLU A 105 13.30 9.36 -0.57
C GLU A 105 12.21 8.89 -1.52
N CYS A 106 12.29 7.62 -1.91
CA CYS A 106 11.32 6.99 -2.78
C CYS A 106 10.26 6.28 -1.91
N PRO A 107 8.94 6.47 -2.19
CA PRO A 107 7.92 5.84 -1.36
C PRO A 107 7.89 4.31 -1.49
N THR A 108 8.20 3.79 -2.66
CA THR A 108 8.09 2.35 -2.92
C THR A 108 9.19 1.92 -3.87
N VAL A 109 9.78 0.75 -3.60
CA VAL A 109 10.71 0.10 -4.52
C VAL A 109 10.28 -1.35 -4.70
N ASP A 110 10.31 -1.81 -5.94
CA ASP A 110 9.97 -3.20 -6.23
C ASP A 110 11.12 -4.11 -5.79
N ASP A 111 10.74 -5.27 -5.25
CA ASP A 111 11.69 -6.29 -4.84
C ASP A 111 11.53 -7.46 -5.82
N ALA A 112 12.34 -7.42 -6.85
CA ALA A 112 12.27 -8.42 -7.91
C ALA A 112 13.01 -9.69 -7.53
#